data_a842c4d2546650f0cf785fc44affd203
#
_entry.id   a842c4d2546650f0cf785fc44affd203
#
_cell.length_a   1.000
_cell.length_b   1.000
_cell.length_c   1.000
_cell.angle_alpha   90.00
_cell.angle_beta   90.00
_cell.angle_gamma   90.00
#
_symmetry.space_group_name_H-M   'P 1'
#
loop_
_entity.id
_entity.type
_entity.pdbx_description
1 polymer ?
#
loop_
_entity_poly.entity_id
_entity_poly.type
_entity_poly.pdbx_seq_one_letter_code
_entity_poly.pdbx_strand_id
1 'polypeptide(L)'
;MGKMSREKGKRGERAFAALCRAEGYAVHRSAQYRGNTGAAGDVEGLPGVHVEVKNVERLNVWDAMAHSRRDAAAEAAGKIPIVAHTKNHYGWLVTMAAEDFSGCIGNGCQSEGRACDAEGDRAVR
;
A
#
# COMPACT_ATOMS: atom_id res chain seq x y z
N MET A 1 -6.32 0.29 24.00
CA MET A 1 -5.97 0.85 23.11
C MET A 1 -5.59 2.11 23.36
N GLY A 2 -5.60 2.79 23.34
CA GLY A 2 -5.34 4.03 23.72
C GLY A 2 -4.28 4.71 22.97
N LYS A 3 -3.64 5.59 23.67
CA LYS A 3 -2.69 6.48 23.07
C LYS A 3 -1.50 5.78 22.46
N MET A 4 -0.98 4.77 23.12
CA MET A 4 0.20 4.07 22.59
C MET A 4 -0.08 3.37 21.28
N SER A 5 -1.25 2.81 21.17
CA SER A 5 -1.64 2.15 19.94
C SER A 5 -1.75 3.13 18.78
N ARG A 6 -2.34 4.27 19.05
CA ARG A 6 -2.48 5.29 18.02
C ARG A 6 -1.12 5.84 17.59
N GLU A 7 -0.23 6.03 18.57
CA GLU A 7 1.10 6.52 18.24
C GLU A 7 1.89 5.53 17.43
N LYS A 8 1.76 4.25 17.74
CA LYS A 8 2.43 3.23 16.97
C LYS A 8 1.91 3.21 15.53
N GLY A 9 0.62 3.38 15.35
CA GLY A 9 0.04 3.48 14.02
C GLY A 9 0.61 4.65 13.24
N LYS A 10 0.67 5.81 13.87
CA LYS A 10 1.20 6.99 13.21
C LYS A 10 2.67 6.83 12.86
N ARG A 11 3.43 6.19 13.74
CA ARG A 11 4.84 5.93 13.44
C ARG A 11 4.98 5.06 12.20
N GLY A 12 4.11 4.05 12.09
CA GLY A 12 4.12 3.18 10.93
C GLY A 12 3.81 3.96 9.66
N GLU A 13 2.79 4.80 9.71
CA GLU A 13 2.43 5.59 8.54
C GLU A 13 3.58 6.49 8.11
N ARG A 14 4.22 7.14 9.08
CA ARG A 14 5.35 8.00 8.76
C ARG A 14 6.54 7.22 8.21
N ALA A 15 6.78 6.05 8.78
CA ALA A 15 7.90 5.23 8.33
C ALA A 15 7.69 4.72 6.90
N PHE A 16 6.48 4.28 6.59
CA PHE A 16 6.21 3.81 5.25
C PHE A 16 6.29 4.96 4.26
N ALA A 17 5.76 6.13 4.62
CA ALA A 17 5.86 7.30 3.75
C ALA A 17 7.32 7.67 3.49
N ALA A 18 8.15 7.59 4.53
CA ALA A 18 9.58 7.89 4.36
C ALA A 18 10.26 6.90 3.43
N LEU A 19 9.89 5.63 3.55
CA LEU A 19 10.45 4.62 2.67
C LEU A 19 10.10 4.91 1.21
N CYS A 20 8.86 5.29 0.96
CA CYS A 20 8.44 5.61 -0.40
C CYS A 20 9.11 6.87 -0.92
N ARG A 21 9.29 7.87 -0.07
CA ARG A 21 9.99 9.08 -0.49
C ARG A 21 11.42 8.77 -0.87
N ALA A 22 12.05 7.85 -0.17
CA ALA A 22 13.42 7.45 -0.51
C ALA A 22 13.48 6.81 -1.89
N GLU A 23 12.37 6.26 -2.36
CA GLU A 23 12.30 5.66 -3.69
C GLU A 23 11.86 6.66 -4.76
N GLY A 24 11.63 7.91 -4.37
CA GLY A 24 11.31 8.93 -5.34
C GLY A 24 9.85 9.34 -5.44
N TYR A 25 9.01 8.86 -4.56
CA TYR A 25 7.60 9.21 -4.60
C TYR A 25 7.28 10.29 -3.57
N ALA A 26 6.40 11.20 -3.93
CA ALA A 26 6.03 12.30 -3.03
C ALA A 26 4.91 11.85 -2.10
N VAL A 27 5.23 10.98 -1.18
CA VAL A 27 4.26 10.32 -0.30
C VAL A 27 4.24 10.98 1.06
N HIS A 28 3.05 11.11 1.62
CA HIS A 28 2.88 11.70 2.95
C HIS A 28 1.67 11.06 3.62
N ARG A 29 1.57 11.26 4.93
CA ARG A 29 0.41 10.77 5.67
C ARG A 29 -0.83 11.54 5.27
N SER A 30 -1.95 10.83 5.23
CA SER A 30 -3.22 11.46 4.91
C SER A 30 -3.67 12.36 6.05
N ALA A 31 -4.32 13.46 5.70
CA ALA A 31 -4.82 14.39 6.69
C ALA A 31 -6.21 13.96 7.15
N GLN A 32 -6.27 13.01 8.05
CA GLN A 32 -7.53 12.40 8.42
C GLN A 32 -8.40 13.26 9.32
N TYR A 33 -7.81 14.25 9.95
CA TYR A 33 -8.55 15.06 10.89
C TYR A 33 -9.45 16.10 10.23
N ARG A 34 -9.41 16.19 8.92
CA ARG A 34 -10.12 17.23 8.27
C ARG A 34 -11.46 16.80 7.81
N GLY A 35 -12.24 16.19 8.63
CA GLY A 35 -13.57 15.77 8.27
C GLY A 35 -13.57 14.65 7.28
N ASN A 36 -12.51 14.00 7.19
CA ASN A 36 -12.37 12.90 6.31
C ASN A 36 -13.32 11.79 6.67
N THR A 37 -13.91 11.20 5.69
CA THR A 37 -14.87 10.13 5.91
C THR A 37 -14.20 8.82 6.23
N GLY A 38 -12.90 8.75 6.13
CA GLY A 38 -12.20 7.51 6.33
C GLY A 38 -11.97 6.72 5.05
N ALA A 39 -12.43 7.25 3.93
CA ALA A 39 -12.24 6.54 2.68
C ALA A 39 -10.83 6.65 2.14
N ALA A 40 -10.14 7.73 2.45
CA ALA A 40 -8.76 7.88 1.98
C ALA A 40 -7.85 6.90 2.69
N GLY A 41 -6.79 6.48 2.02
CA GLY A 41 -5.82 5.60 2.64
C GLY A 41 -5.03 6.30 3.72
N ASP A 42 -4.18 5.56 4.38
CA ASP A 42 -3.35 6.08 5.47
C ASP A 42 -2.22 6.97 4.96
N VAL A 43 -1.76 6.75 3.75
CA VAL A 43 -0.78 7.62 3.11
C VAL A 43 -1.25 7.91 1.70
N GLU A 44 -0.79 9.04 1.17
CA GLU A 44 -1.16 9.48 -0.16
C GLU A 44 0.09 9.81 -0.95
N GLY A 45 -0.02 9.73 -2.26
CA GLY A 45 1.08 10.09 -3.12
C GLY A 45 1.64 8.97 -3.96
N LEU A 46 1.24 7.73 -3.69
CA LEU A 46 1.62 6.63 -4.55
C LEU A 46 0.58 6.50 -5.65
N PRO A 47 1.01 6.52 -6.91
CA PRO A 47 0.04 6.52 -8.00
C PRO A 47 -0.70 5.19 -8.09
N GLY A 48 -1.99 5.27 -8.21
CA GLY A 48 -2.82 4.12 -8.53
C GLY A 48 -3.11 3.15 -7.41
N VAL A 49 -2.63 3.42 -6.19
CA VAL A 49 -2.89 2.49 -5.09
C VAL A 49 -3.51 3.20 -3.90
N HIS A 50 -4.35 2.46 -3.20
CA HIS A 50 -4.93 2.89 -1.94
C HIS A 50 -4.21 2.14 -0.84
N VAL A 51 -3.53 2.84 0.06
CA VAL A 51 -2.61 2.23 1.00
C VAL A 51 -3.19 2.21 2.41
N GLU A 52 -3.30 1.02 2.95
CA GLU A 52 -3.62 0.83 4.36
C GLU A 52 -2.33 0.42 5.05
N VAL A 53 -1.94 1.12 6.12
CA VAL A 53 -0.68 0.85 6.80
C VAL A 53 -0.95 0.17 8.13
N LYS A 54 -0.26 -0.92 8.39
CA LYS A 54 -0.39 -1.67 9.65
C LYS A 54 0.99 -1.88 10.27
N ASN A 55 1.11 -1.48 11.52
CA ASN A 55 2.34 -1.66 12.29
C ASN A 55 1.95 -2.39 13.56
N VAL A 56 1.78 -3.70 13.47
CA VAL A 56 1.30 -4.52 14.58
C VAL A 56 2.04 -5.83 14.59
N GLU A 57 2.16 -6.44 15.78
CA GLU A 57 2.91 -7.68 15.92
C GLU A 57 2.22 -8.87 15.29
N ARG A 58 0.90 -8.90 15.38
CA ARG A 58 0.14 -10.00 14.81
C ARG A 58 -0.95 -9.44 13.94
N LEU A 59 -0.77 -9.55 12.66
CA LEU A 59 -1.70 -8.97 11.71
C LEU A 59 -2.56 -10.06 11.09
N ASN A 60 -3.87 -9.86 11.16
CA ASN A 60 -4.75 -10.65 10.33
C ASN A 60 -4.78 -9.98 8.97
N VAL A 61 -3.97 -10.48 8.07
CA VAL A 61 -3.79 -9.83 6.77
C VAL A 61 -5.06 -9.89 5.93
N TRP A 62 -5.88 -10.92 6.13
CA TRP A 62 -7.13 -11.03 5.38
C TRP A 62 -8.12 -9.94 5.79
N ASP A 63 -8.22 -9.67 7.09
CA ASP A 63 -9.06 -8.58 7.56
C ASP A 63 -8.54 -7.24 7.09
N ALA A 64 -7.23 -7.06 7.14
CA ALA A 64 -6.63 -5.80 6.69
C ALA A 64 -6.91 -5.56 5.21
N MET A 65 -6.80 -6.62 4.40
CA MET A 65 -7.09 -6.47 2.98
C MET A 65 -8.56 -6.17 2.73
N ALA A 66 -9.46 -6.80 3.50
CA ALA A 66 -10.88 -6.52 3.35
C ALA A 66 -11.17 -5.05 3.66
N HIS A 67 -10.51 -4.52 4.69
CA HIS A 67 -10.66 -3.12 5.05
C HIS A 67 -10.14 -2.21 3.93
N SER A 68 -8.97 -2.53 3.41
CA SER A 68 -8.38 -1.72 2.34
C SER A 68 -9.27 -1.73 1.10
N ARG A 69 -9.82 -2.88 0.75
CA ARG A 69 -10.72 -2.99 -0.39
C ARG A 69 -11.97 -2.14 -0.22
N ARG A 70 -12.53 -2.19 0.99
CA ARG A 70 -13.74 -1.45 1.27
C ARG A 70 -13.50 0.05 1.15
N ASP A 71 -12.40 0.51 1.72
CA ASP A 71 -12.09 1.92 1.69
C ASP A 71 -11.70 2.39 0.30
N ALA A 72 -10.98 1.56 -0.45
CA ALA A 72 -10.62 1.90 -1.81
C ALA A 72 -11.87 2.05 -2.69
N ALA A 73 -12.84 1.16 -2.48
CA ALA A 73 -14.09 1.25 -3.24
C ALA A 73 -14.85 2.52 -2.89
N ALA A 74 -14.84 2.90 -1.61
CA ALA A 74 -15.51 4.11 -1.18
C ALA A 74 -14.83 5.37 -1.71
N GLU A 75 -13.54 5.28 -1.93
CA GLU A 75 -12.80 6.41 -2.46
C GLU A 75 -13.16 6.70 -3.92
N ALA A 76 -13.63 5.71 -4.61
CA ALA A 76 -14.14 5.85 -5.97
C ALA A 76 -13.11 6.41 -6.94
N ALA A 77 -11.85 6.17 -6.70
CA ALA A 77 -10.78 6.66 -7.57
C ALA A 77 -10.17 5.54 -8.41
N GLY A 78 -10.73 4.35 -8.36
CA GLY A 78 -10.22 3.23 -9.13
C GLY A 78 -8.85 2.75 -8.70
N LYS A 79 -8.48 3.01 -7.46
CA LYS A 79 -7.17 2.63 -6.98
C LYS A 79 -7.15 1.18 -6.54
N ILE A 80 -5.98 0.58 -6.66
CA ILE A 80 -5.77 -0.80 -6.23
C ILE A 80 -5.54 -0.81 -4.72
N PRO A 81 -6.33 -1.58 -3.96
CA PRO A 81 -6.11 -1.64 -2.51
C PRO A 81 -4.90 -2.49 -2.15
N ILE A 82 -4.06 -1.95 -1.29
CA ILE A 82 -2.92 -2.69 -0.77
C ILE A 82 -2.84 -2.50 0.73
N VAL A 83 -2.12 -3.41 1.38
CA VAL A 83 -1.77 -3.26 2.79
C VAL A 83 -0.26 -3.26 2.90
N ALA A 84 0.29 -2.17 3.40
CA ALA A 84 1.71 -2.08 3.71
C ALA A 84 1.86 -2.37 5.19
N HIS A 85 2.64 -3.37 5.55
CA HIS A 85 2.66 -3.77 6.95
C HIS A 85 4.05 -4.17 7.42
N THR A 86 4.24 -4.01 8.71
CA THR A 86 5.48 -4.34 9.38
C THR A 86 5.18 -4.70 10.83
N LYS A 87 6.17 -5.21 11.50
CA LYS A 87 6.13 -5.41 12.95
C LYS A 87 7.50 -5.07 13.50
N ASN A 88 7.60 -5.04 14.83
CA ASN A 88 8.85 -4.61 15.46
C ASN A 88 10.03 -5.42 14.94
N HIS A 89 11.08 -4.72 14.55
CA HIS A 89 12.34 -5.32 14.13
C HIS A 89 12.27 -6.06 12.79
N TYR A 90 11.20 -5.86 12.02
CA TYR A 90 11.08 -6.47 10.71
C TYR A 90 10.99 -5.39 9.64
N GLY A 91 11.26 -5.78 8.41
CA GLY A 91 11.10 -4.88 7.29
C GLY A 91 9.67 -4.75 6.85
N TRP A 92 9.43 -4.03 5.79
CA TRP A 92 8.09 -3.77 5.28
C TRP A 92 7.71 -4.80 4.22
N LEU A 93 6.46 -5.22 4.28
CA LEU A 93 5.85 -6.05 3.25
C LEU A 93 4.66 -5.32 2.68
N VAL A 94 4.32 -5.65 1.44
CA VAL A 94 3.11 -5.13 0.81
C VAL A 94 2.28 -6.33 0.37
N THR A 95 1.02 -6.35 0.74
CA THR A 95 0.09 -7.39 0.36
C THR A 95 -0.96 -6.81 -0.56
N MET A 96 -1.30 -7.51 -1.62
CA MET A 96 -2.37 -7.13 -2.52
C MET A 96 -3.03 -8.40 -3.06
N ALA A 97 -4.19 -8.23 -3.66
CA ALA A 97 -4.87 -9.37 -4.27
C ALA A 97 -4.06 -9.86 -5.47
N ALA A 98 -4.05 -11.16 -5.67
CA ALA A 98 -3.25 -11.76 -6.73
C ALA A 98 -3.67 -11.25 -8.11
N GLU A 99 -4.96 -11.05 -8.31
CA GLU A 99 -5.42 -10.55 -9.61
C GLU A 99 -4.93 -9.13 -9.87
N ASP A 100 -4.81 -8.31 -8.82
CA ASP A 100 -4.28 -6.97 -8.99
C ASP A 100 -2.79 -7.01 -9.27
N PHE A 101 -2.09 -7.91 -8.63
CA PHE A 101 -0.66 -8.08 -8.86
C PHE A 101 -0.39 -8.50 -10.31
N SER A 102 -1.19 -9.42 -10.82
CA SER A 102 -1.05 -9.84 -12.22
C SER A 102 -1.25 -8.67 -13.16
N GLY A 103 -2.25 -7.85 -12.89
CA GLY A 103 -2.50 -6.69 -13.71
C GLY A 103 -1.37 -5.70 -13.68
N CYS A 104 -0.75 -5.51 -12.52
CA CYS A 104 0.37 -4.60 -12.40
C CYS A 104 1.55 -5.04 -13.26
N ILE A 105 1.86 -6.32 -13.24
CA ILE A 105 2.98 -6.82 -14.02
C ILE A 105 2.73 -6.63 -15.51
N GLY A 106 1.54 -7.00 -15.97
CA GLY A 106 1.22 -6.86 -17.35
C GLY A 106 1.25 -5.43 -17.83
N ASN A 107 0.61 -4.56 -17.09
CA ASN A 107 0.56 -3.15 -17.44
C ASN A 107 1.92 -2.50 -17.36
N GLY A 108 2.67 -2.84 -16.35
CA GLY A 108 3.98 -2.26 -16.19
C GLY A 108 4.90 -2.58 -17.34
N CYS A 109 4.90 -3.83 -17.77
CA CYS A 109 5.73 -4.22 -18.91
C CYS A 109 5.30 -3.50 -20.18
N GLN A 110 4.03 -3.43 -20.41
CA GLN A 110 3.54 -2.78 -21.61
C GLN A 110 3.80 -1.30 -21.63
N SER A 111 3.59 -0.65 -20.50
CA SER A 111 3.69 0.79 -20.46
C SER A 111 5.12 1.26 -20.63
N GLU A 112 6.08 0.44 -20.29
CA GLU A 112 7.46 0.84 -20.43
C GLU A 112 8.08 0.38 -21.72
N GLY A 113 7.37 -0.43 -22.46
CA GLY A 113 7.89 -0.90 -23.73
C GLY A 113 9.11 -1.78 -23.60
N ARG A 114 9.37 -2.30 -22.42
CA ARG A 114 10.51 -3.16 -22.26
C ARG A 114 10.13 -4.57 -22.46
N ALA A 115 11.06 -5.33 -22.90
CA ALA A 115 10.84 -6.75 -23.02
C ALA A 115 10.77 -7.31 -21.63
N CYS A 116 9.76 -7.92 -21.36
CA CYS A 116 9.72 -8.61 -20.10
C CYS A 116 10.37 -9.95 -20.25
N ASP A 117 10.97 -9.28 -21.16
CA ASP A 117 11.47 -9.82 -21.51
C ASP A 117 11.93 -10.70 -21.40
N ALA A 118 12.05 -10.91 -21.94
CA ALA A 118 12.26 -11.43 -21.80
C ALA A 118 12.46 -12.14 -21.55
N GLU A 119 12.55 -11.96 -21.52
CA GLU A 119 12.78 -12.31 -21.06
C GLU A 119 12.59 -12.83 -20.51
N GLY A 120 12.55 -12.97 -20.65
CA GLY A 120 12.42 -13.00 -20.06
C GLY A 120 11.89 -13.51 -19.67
N ASP A 121 11.78 -13.61 -20.22
CA ASP A 121 11.40 -13.83 -19.80
C ASP A 121 11.31 -14.58 -19.45
N ARG A 122 11.45 -14.70 -19.90
CA ARG A 122 11.53 -15.18 -19.53
C ARG A 122 11.54 -15.84 -18.85
N ALA A 123 11.53 -15.79 -18.69
CA ALA A 123 11.64 -16.09 -17.93
C ALA A 123 11.47 -16.68 -17.23
N VAL A 124 10.97 -16.54 -17.26
CA VAL A 124 10.98 -16.85 -16.39
C VAL A 124 10.86 -17.67 -16.14
N ARG A 125 10.93 -18.01 -16.28
CA ARG A 125 11.17 -18.67 -16.07
C ARG A 125 11.42 -19.24 -15.47
#